data_14e65e58e21de3ba64c195c14766d93b
#
_entry.id   14e65e58e21de3ba64c195c14766d93b
#
_cell.length_a   1.000
_cell.length_b   1.000
_cell.length_c   1.000
_cell.angle_alpha   90.00
_cell.angle_beta   90.00
_cell.angle_gamma   90.00
#
_symmetry.space_group_name_H-M   'P 1'
#
loop_
_entity.id
_entity.type
_entity.pdbx_description
1 polymer ?
#
loop_
_entity_poly.entity_id
_entity_poly.type
_entity_poly.pdbx_seq_one_letter_code
_entity_poly.pdbx_strand_id
1 'polypeptide(L)'
;KMEDLLRNFYLITGIRIVVFDDNFEKIAEYPGNHCGYCKIVRKDPNARALCKISDIKGCGECKKLKKLHIYECHAGLMEAVAPLKVGDIIIGYLMLGQLLLEDGQNRRQKWNRMYDRVKNYEIDFEALENSFWKKNNLTQEKLHAVAKLMESCASHLYVTETISVEEEDLSRRIEAYIMKKIHKGAEITIEDIC
;
A
#
# COMPACT_ATOMS: atom_id res chain seq x y z
N LYS A 1 -5.72 12.89 -5.87
CA LYS A 1 -6.68 11.77 -6.12
C LYS A 1 -6.29 10.49 -5.37
N MET A 2 -5.05 9.96 -5.55
CA MET A 2 -4.59 8.75 -4.83
C MET A 2 -4.61 8.96 -3.32
N GLU A 3 -4.05 10.05 -2.82
CA GLU A 3 -4.05 10.37 -1.37
C GLU A 3 -5.46 10.48 -0.79
N ASP A 4 -6.40 11.07 -1.53
CA ASP A 4 -7.81 11.18 -1.10
C ASP A 4 -8.47 9.80 -1.03
N LEU A 5 -8.18 8.91 -1.99
CA LEU A 5 -8.64 7.52 -1.94
C LEU A 5 -8.13 6.81 -0.69
N LEU A 6 -6.81 6.88 -0.41
CA LEU A 6 -6.20 6.23 0.75
C LEU A 6 -6.75 6.81 2.07
N ARG A 7 -6.95 8.13 2.13
CA ARG A 7 -7.54 8.80 3.29
C ARG A 7 -8.99 8.34 3.53
N ASN A 8 -9.82 8.36 2.50
CA ASN A 8 -11.23 7.95 2.61
C ASN A 8 -11.34 6.47 2.99
N PHE A 9 -10.50 5.62 2.39
CA PHE A 9 -10.39 4.22 2.77
C PHE A 9 -10.09 4.05 4.27
N TYR A 10 -9.09 4.77 4.78
CA TYR A 10 -8.75 4.70 6.20
C TYR A 10 -9.87 5.22 7.10
N LEU A 11 -10.54 6.31 6.73
CA LEU A 11 -11.66 6.85 7.50
C LEU A 11 -12.82 5.85 7.64
N ILE A 12 -13.06 5.05 6.60
CA ILE A 12 -14.13 4.03 6.59
C ILE A 12 -13.71 2.76 7.34
N THR A 13 -12.47 2.31 7.16
CA THR A 13 -12.03 0.99 7.61
C THR A 13 -11.16 0.99 8.86
N GLY A 14 -10.50 2.10 9.15
CA GLY A 14 -9.44 2.19 10.17
C GLY A 14 -8.17 1.41 9.81
N ILE A 15 -8.06 0.89 8.58
CA ILE A 15 -6.94 0.06 8.13
C ILE A 15 -5.89 0.96 7.45
N ARG A 16 -4.66 0.91 7.96
CA ARG A 16 -3.53 1.57 7.30
C ARG A 16 -3.25 0.93 5.95
N ILE A 17 -3.00 1.76 4.95
CA ILE A 17 -2.72 1.33 3.59
C ILE A 17 -1.44 1.99 3.08
N VAL A 18 -0.63 1.23 2.33
CA VAL A 18 0.59 1.69 1.67
C VAL A 18 0.55 1.23 0.23
N VAL A 19 0.94 2.10 -0.69
CA VAL A 19 1.12 1.81 -2.12
C VAL A 19 2.60 1.74 -2.41
N PHE A 20 3.02 0.68 -3.07
CA PHE A 20 4.38 0.47 -3.57
C PHE A 20 4.37 0.37 -5.09
N ASP A 21 5.47 0.77 -5.72
CA ASP A 21 5.74 0.46 -7.12
C ASP A 21 6.13 -1.02 -7.32
N ASP A 22 6.49 -1.38 -8.54
CA ASP A 22 6.91 -2.73 -8.93
C ASP A 22 8.31 -3.12 -8.39
N ASN A 23 9.10 -2.15 -7.89
CA ASN A 23 10.39 -2.31 -7.23
C ASN A 23 10.28 -2.34 -5.70
N PHE A 24 9.05 -2.28 -5.15
CA PHE A 24 8.74 -2.23 -3.72
C PHE A 24 9.18 -0.93 -3.04
N GLU A 25 9.34 0.15 -3.81
CA GLU A 25 9.52 1.49 -3.25
C GLU A 25 8.16 2.12 -2.94
N LYS A 26 8.09 2.80 -1.80
CA LYS A 26 6.84 3.40 -1.34
C LYS A 26 6.47 4.63 -2.17
N ILE A 27 5.28 4.61 -2.77
CA ILE A 27 4.70 5.74 -3.54
C ILE A 27 3.83 6.61 -2.64
N ALA A 28 2.92 6.00 -1.88
CA ALA A 28 1.95 6.70 -1.04
C ALA A 28 1.56 5.86 0.18
N GLU A 29 1.06 6.53 1.23
CA GLU A 29 0.54 5.84 2.41
C GLU A 29 -0.47 6.70 3.16
N TYR A 30 -1.42 6.04 3.85
CA TYR A 30 -2.30 6.71 4.78
C TYR A 30 -2.76 5.75 5.91
N PRO A 31 -2.75 6.21 7.19
CA PRO A 31 -2.06 7.41 7.66
C PRO A 31 -0.53 7.21 7.56
N GLY A 32 0.23 8.32 7.48
CA GLY A 32 1.69 8.30 7.48
C GLY A 32 2.32 7.74 8.78
N ASN A 33 1.50 7.64 9.82
CA ASN A 33 1.90 7.12 11.12
C ASN A 33 1.53 5.64 11.29
N HIS A 34 2.47 4.87 11.85
CA HIS A 34 2.18 3.50 12.30
C HIS A 34 1.18 3.49 13.48
N CYS A 35 0.48 2.37 13.69
CA CYS A 35 -0.33 2.17 14.89
C CYS A 35 0.53 2.16 16.17
N GLY A 36 -0.10 2.34 17.33
CA GLY A 36 0.61 2.40 18.61
C GLY A 36 1.54 1.23 18.85
N TYR A 37 1.09 0.00 18.59
CA TYR A 37 1.90 -1.21 18.71
C TYR A 37 3.18 -1.14 17.85
N CYS A 38 3.03 -0.85 16.55
CA CYS A 38 4.17 -0.75 15.64
C CYS A 38 5.11 0.42 15.96
N LYS A 39 4.57 1.55 16.45
CA LYS A 39 5.40 2.68 16.90
C LYS A 39 6.34 2.27 18.04
N ILE A 40 5.85 1.45 18.98
CA ILE A 40 6.64 0.97 20.11
C ILE A 40 7.68 -0.05 19.66
N VAL A 41 7.28 -1.09 18.92
CA VAL A 41 8.19 -2.11 18.37
C VAL A 41 9.33 -1.47 17.56
N ARG A 42 9.02 -0.47 16.72
CA ARG A 42 10.00 0.21 15.84
C ARG A 42 10.93 1.17 16.57
N LYS A 43 10.81 1.36 17.90
CA LYS A 43 11.83 2.08 18.69
C LYS A 43 13.15 1.29 18.75
N ASP A 44 13.08 -0.02 18.81
CA ASP A 44 14.24 -0.89 18.70
C ASP A 44 14.74 -0.92 17.25
N PRO A 45 16.04 -0.62 16.99
CA PRO A 45 16.60 -0.60 15.62
C PRO A 45 16.56 -1.95 14.92
N ASN A 46 16.79 -3.06 15.65
CA ASN A 46 16.77 -4.41 15.09
C ASN A 46 15.35 -4.81 14.70
N ALA A 47 14.37 -4.53 15.57
CA ALA A 47 12.96 -4.75 15.27
C ALA A 47 12.52 -3.93 14.05
N ARG A 48 12.98 -2.67 13.93
CA ARG A 48 12.69 -1.82 12.76
C ARG A 48 13.24 -2.41 11.47
N ALA A 49 14.46 -2.94 11.48
CA ALA A 49 15.06 -3.60 10.32
C ALA A 49 14.23 -4.84 9.90
N LEU A 50 13.80 -5.65 10.88
CA LEU A 50 12.95 -6.81 10.63
C LEU A 50 11.56 -6.44 10.10
N CYS A 51 10.99 -5.28 10.47
CA CYS A 51 9.77 -4.77 9.84
C CYS A 51 9.97 -4.62 8.32
N LYS A 52 11.05 -3.93 7.88
CA LYS A 52 11.34 -3.75 6.45
C LYS A 52 11.53 -5.09 5.73
N ILE A 53 12.23 -6.03 6.35
CA ILE A 53 12.42 -7.37 5.80
C ILE A 53 11.08 -8.10 5.65
N SER A 54 10.19 -7.99 6.63
CA SER A 54 8.84 -8.59 6.55
C SER A 54 8.04 -8.03 5.38
N ASP A 55 8.06 -6.70 5.19
CA ASP A 55 7.35 -6.02 4.10
C ASP A 55 7.88 -6.46 2.72
N ILE A 56 9.20 -6.48 2.53
CA ILE A 56 9.83 -6.93 1.29
C ILE A 56 9.50 -8.40 0.99
N LYS A 57 9.54 -9.28 2.00
CA LYS A 57 9.16 -10.69 1.83
C LYS A 57 7.69 -10.83 1.44
N GLY A 58 6.79 -10.10 2.09
CA GLY A 58 5.36 -10.11 1.77
C GLY A 58 5.09 -9.68 0.34
N CYS A 59 5.67 -8.58 -0.11
CA CYS A 59 5.59 -8.11 -1.49
C CYS A 59 6.19 -9.13 -2.49
N GLY A 60 7.33 -9.70 -2.17
CA GLY A 60 7.98 -10.73 -3.00
C GLY A 60 7.12 -11.99 -3.18
N GLU A 61 6.45 -12.46 -2.12
CA GLU A 61 5.52 -13.58 -2.22
C GLU A 61 4.26 -13.20 -3.01
N CYS A 62 3.70 -12.00 -2.81
CA CYS A 62 2.59 -11.50 -3.61
C CYS A 62 2.96 -11.46 -5.11
N LYS A 63 4.17 -11.02 -5.45
CA LYS A 63 4.70 -10.99 -6.83
C LYS A 63 4.71 -12.38 -7.46
N LYS A 64 5.20 -13.40 -6.74
CA LYS A 64 5.22 -14.80 -7.21
C LYS A 64 3.83 -15.36 -7.39
N LEU A 65 2.94 -15.14 -6.42
CA LEU A 65 1.58 -15.67 -6.41
C LEU A 65 0.65 -14.95 -7.38
N LYS A 66 0.96 -13.70 -7.75
CA LYS A 66 0.14 -12.78 -8.56
C LYS A 66 -1.29 -12.60 -8.02
N LYS A 67 -1.48 -12.73 -6.72
CA LYS A 67 -2.74 -12.62 -6.00
C LYS A 67 -2.52 -12.09 -4.59
N LEU A 68 -3.61 -11.74 -3.89
CA LEU A 68 -3.58 -11.35 -2.48
C LEU A 68 -2.79 -12.36 -1.65
N HIS A 69 -1.79 -11.86 -0.93
CA HIS A 69 -0.98 -12.62 0.03
C HIS A 69 -1.16 -12.04 1.42
N ILE A 70 -1.61 -12.88 2.36
CA ILE A 70 -1.79 -12.52 3.77
C ILE A 70 -0.70 -13.22 4.57
N TYR A 71 0.00 -12.47 5.40
CA TYR A 71 1.09 -13.01 6.21
C TYR A 71 1.16 -12.35 7.59
N GLU A 72 1.82 -13.02 8.51
CA GLU A 72 2.11 -12.50 9.84
C GLU A 72 3.51 -11.91 9.85
N CYS A 73 3.64 -10.63 10.23
CA CYS A 73 4.95 -9.97 10.31
C CYS A 73 5.78 -10.50 11.48
N HIS A 74 7.06 -10.14 11.55
CA HIS A 74 7.95 -10.61 12.62
C HIS A 74 7.44 -10.32 14.04
N ALA A 75 6.69 -9.24 14.23
CA ALA A 75 6.14 -8.82 15.53
C ALA A 75 4.71 -9.35 15.79
N GLY A 76 4.17 -10.21 14.92
CA GLY A 76 2.91 -10.92 15.13
C GLY A 76 1.64 -10.21 14.66
N LEU A 77 1.73 -9.05 14.01
CA LEU A 77 0.59 -8.43 13.34
C LEU A 77 0.44 -8.99 11.93
N MET A 78 -0.82 -9.03 11.47
CA MET A 78 -1.14 -9.47 10.12
C MET A 78 -1.03 -8.32 9.14
N GLU A 79 -0.47 -8.62 7.99
CA GLU A 79 -0.36 -7.76 6.82
C GLU A 79 -0.97 -8.49 5.62
N ALA A 80 -1.51 -7.73 4.68
CA ALA A 80 -2.03 -8.27 3.42
C ALA A 80 -1.49 -7.44 2.26
N VAL A 81 -0.92 -8.10 1.25
CA VAL A 81 -0.42 -7.46 0.04
C VAL A 81 -1.22 -7.92 -1.16
N ALA A 82 -1.81 -6.98 -1.88
CA ALA A 82 -2.53 -7.23 -3.13
C ALA A 82 -1.76 -6.61 -4.31
N PRO A 83 -1.67 -7.28 -5.46
CA PRO A 83 -1.04 -6.70 -6.64
C PRO A 83 -1.97 -5.65 -7.27
N LEU A 84 -1.43 -4.51 -7.66
CA LEU A 84 -2.09 -3.56 -8.54
C LEU A 84 -1.84 -3.96 -9.98
N LYS A 85 -2.91 -4.13 -10.78
CA LYS A 85 -2.82 -4.65 -12.12
C LYS A 85 -3.50 -3.75 -13.15
N VAL A 86 -2.91 -3.71 -14.33
CA VAL A 86 -3.54 -3.21 -15.56
C VAL A 86 -3.52 -4.37 -16.57
N GLY A 87 -4.67 -4.97 -16.83
CA GLY A 87 -4.74 -6.27 -17.50
C GLY A 87 -3.98 -7.34 -16.68
N ASP A 88 -3.00 -7.99 -17.31
CA ASP A 88 -2.16 -9.01 -16.65
C ASP A 88 -0.84 -8.45 -16.10
N ILE A 89 -0.57 -7.16 -16.30
CA ILE A 89 0.68 -6.52 -15.89
C ILE A 89 0.52 -6.00 -14.45
N ILE A 90 1.45 -6.39 -13.58
CA ILE A 90 1.55 -5.83 -12.23
C ILE A 90 2.32 -4.51 -12.31
N ILE A 91 1.68 -3.43 -11.89
CA ILE A 91 2.20 -2.07 -11.90
C ILE A 91 2.61 -1.58 -10.49
N GLY A 92 2.34 -2.38 -9.48
CA GLY A 92 2.65 -2.06 -8.09
C GLY A 92 1.92 -2.96 -7.10
N TYR A 93 1.92 -2.56 -5.84
CA TYR A 93 1.34 -3.34 -4.75
C TYR A 93 0.61 -2.45 -3.75
N LEU A 94 -0.49 -2.97 -3.20
CA LEU A 94 -1.18 -2.41 -2.05
C LEU A 94 -0.88 -3.25 -0.83
N MET A 95 -0.39 -2.63 0.23
CA MET A 95 -0.22 -3.28 1.53
C MET A 95 -1.24 -2.71 2.52
N LEU A 96 -2.05 -3.59 3.09
CA LEU A 96 -3.02 -3.32 4.13
C LEU A 96 -2.48 -3.92 5.42
N GLY A 97 -2.35 -3.11 6.45
CA GLY A 97 -1.61 -3.67 7.56
C GLY A 97 -1.89 -3.16 8.94
N GLN A 98 -1.08 -3.78 9.79
CA GLN A 98 -1.07 -3.63 11.22
C GLN A 98 -2.37 -4.15 11.86
N LEU A 99 -2.81 -5.35 11.43
CA LEU A 99 -4.10 -5.92 11.77
C LEU A 99 -3.99 -7.01 12.84
N LEU A 100 -5.07 -7.21 13.60
CA LEU A 100 -5.32 -8.43 14.35
C LEU A 100 -6.49 -9.16 13.66
N LEU A 101 -6.26 -10.40 13.20
CA LEU A 101 -7.34 -11.20 12.61
C LEU A 101 -8.08 -12.01 13.67
N GLU A 102 -9.38 -12.21 13.45
CA GLU A 102 -10.18 -13.19 14.15
C GLU A 102 -9.85 -14.58 13.60
N ASP A 103 -9.24 -15.43 14.41
CA ASP A 103 -8.82 -16.78 14.08
C ASP A 103 -9.31 -17.83 15.09
N GLY A 104 -10.31 -17.47 15.91
CA GLY A 104 -10.85 -18.31 16.97
C GLY A 104 -9.94 -18.44 18.21
N GLN A 105 -8.73 -17.88 18.19
CA GLN A 105 -7.85 -17.92 19.35
C GLN A 105 -8.28 -16.91 20.41
N ASN A 106 -8.07 -17.28 21.68
CA ASN A 106 -8.23 -16.37 22.79
C ASN A 106 -7.23 -15.21 22.67
N ARG A 107 -7.69 -13.98 22.89
CA ARG A 107 -6.88 -12.75 22.77
C ARG A 107 -5.65 -12.76 23.68
N ARG A 108 -5.73 -13.37 24.86
CA ARG A 108 -4.58 -13.51 25.77
C ARG A 108 -3.52 -14.46 25.23
N GLN A 109 -3.93 -15.56 24.59
CA GLN A 109 -2.99 -16.48 23.92
C GLN A 109 -2.29 -15.78 22.74
N LYS A 110 -3.03 -14.97 21.99
CA LYS A 110 -2.46 -14.14 20.93
C LYS A 110 -1.41 -13.17 21.46
N TRP A 111 -1.72 -12.47 22.56
CA TRP A 111 -0.77 -11.57 23.20
C TRP A 111 0.49 -12.30 23.61
N ASN A 112 0.38 -13.43 24.29
CA ASN A 112 1.53 -14.20 24.76
C ASN A 112 2.44 -14.61 23.59
N ARG A 113 1.86 -15.09 22.47
CA ARG A 113 2.62 -15.42 21.26
C ARG A 113 3.33 -14.21 20.65
N MET A 114 2.67 -13.06 20.61
CA MET A 114 3.26 -11.82 20.10
C MET A 114 4.35 -11.29 21.04
N TYR A 115 4.13 -11.35 22.34
CA TYR A 115 5.13 -11.00 23.37
C TYR A 115 6.40 -11.84 23.22
N ASP A 116 6.29 -13.15 23.05
CA ASP A 116 7.44 -14.04 22.86
C ASP A 116 8.31 -13.68 21.64
N ARG A 117 7.73 -13.08 20.62
CA ARG A 117 8.46 -12.62 19.44
C ARG A 117 9.25 -11.34 19.66
N VAL A 118 8.81 -10.50 20.58
CA VAL A 118 9.37 -9.16 20.78
C VAL A 118 10.06 -8.98 22.14
N LYS A 119 10.00 -9.97 23.05
CA LYS A 119 10.52 -9.88 24.42
C LYS A 119 12.00 -9.56 24.56
N ASN A 120 12.79 -9.78 23.50
CA ASN A 120 14.23 -9.51 23.49
C ASN A 120 14.59 -8.10 22.97
N TYR A 121 13.58 -7.28 22.60
CA TYR A 121 13.81 -5.91 22.14
C TYR A 121 13.80 -4.92 23.32
N GLU A 122 14.53 -3.83 23.18
CA GLU A 122 14.55 -2.73 24.15
C GLU A 122 13.37 -1.79 23.93
N ILE A 123 12.19 -2.18 24.41
CA ILE A 123 10.93 -1.46 24.21
C ILE A 123 10.11 -1.40 25.50
N ASP A 124 9.16 -0.48 25.53
CA ASP A 124 8.19 -0.34 26.62
C ASP A 124 7.07 -1.40 26.49
N PHE A 125 7.17 -2.48 27.25
CA PHE A 125 6.23 -3.61 27.20
C PHE A 125 4.86 -3.28 27.79
N GLU A 126 4.77 -2.39 28.77
CA GLU A 126 3.48 -1.96 29.32
C GLU A 126 2.70 -1.15 28.27
N ALA A 127 3.35 -0.19 27.64
CA ALA A 127 2.75 0.57 26.54
C ALA A 127 2.41 -0.34 25.34
N LEU A 128 3.23 -1.36 25.05
CA LEU A 128 2.99 -2.32 24.00
C LEU A 128 1.73 -3.15 24.25
N GLU A 129 1.59 -3.72 25.46
CA GLU A 129 0.42 -4.47 25.87
C GLU A 129 -0.85 -3.60 25.81
N ASN A 130 -0.80 -2.40 26.35
CA ASN A 130 -1.89 -1.43 26.29
C ASN A 130 -2.30 -1.12 24.83
N SER A 131 -1.33 -0.98 23.93
CA SER A 131 -1.59 -0.76 22.51
C SER A 131 -2.19 -1.98 21.83
N PHE A 132 -1.81 -3.19 22.21
CA PHE A 132 -2.40 -4.44 21.72
C PHE A 132 -3.88 -4.55 22.10
N TRP A 133 -4.22 -4.29 23.38
CA TRP A 133 -5.60 -4.41 23.85
C TRP A 133 -6.55 -3.40 23.21
N LYS A 134 -6.05 -2.25 22.77
CA LYS A 134 -6.81 -1.21 22.06
C LYS A 134 -7.05 -1.52 20.58
N LYS A 135 -6.37 -2.52 19.99
CA LYS A 135 -6.57 -2.85 18.57
C LYS A 135 -7.88 -3.60 18.38
N ASN A 136 -8.60 -3.25 17.30
CA ASN A 136 -9.76 -4.01 16.87
C ASN A 136 -9.34 -5.26 16.10
N ASN A 137 -10.13 -6.32 16.21
CA ASN A 137 -9.99 -7.48 15.38
C ASN A 137 -10.71 -7.26 14.05
N LEU A 138 -10.20 -7.89 12.99
CA LEU A 138 -10.80 -7.92 11.67
C LEU A 138 -11.02 -9.37 11.25
N THR A 139 -12.18 -9.68 10.68
CA THR A 139 -12.40 -11.01 10.08
C THR A 139 -11.60 -11.16 8.80
N GLN A 140 -11.21 -12.39 8.48
CA GLN A 140 -10.50 -12.67 7.23
C GLN A 140 -11.34 -12.31 6.01
N GLU A 141 -12.65 -12.55 6.07
CA GLU A 141 -13.60 -12.19 5.01
C GLU A 141 -13.59 -10.67 4.73
N LYS A 142 -13.67 -9.85 5.78
CA LYS A 142 -13.58 -8.38 5.65
C LYS A 142 -12.25 -7.96 5.04
N LEU A 143 -11.14 -8.57 5.46
CA LEU A 143 -9.83 -8.26 4.90
C LEU A 143 -9.76 -8.55 3.41
N HIS A 144 -10.28 -9.71 2.96
CA HIS A 144 -10.35 -10.05 1.53
C HIS A 144 -11.21 -9.07 0.73
N ALA A 145 -12.40 -8.74 1.24
CA ALA A 145 -13.32 -7.81 0.59
C ALA A 145 -12.68 -6.42 0.43
N VAL A 146 -12.08 -5.92 1.50
CA VAL A 146 -11.39 -4.62 1.53
C VAL A 146 -10.20 -4.60 0.57
N ALA A 147 -9.37 -5.64 0.56
CA ALA A 147 -8.21 -5.73 -0.33
C ALA A 147 -8.64 -5.74 -1.80
N LYS A 148 -9.68 -6.51 -2.14
CA LYS A 148 -10.20 -6.59 -3.51
C LYS A 148 -10.82 -5.25 -3.98
N LEU A 149 -11.56 -4.58 -3.11
CA LEU A 149 -12.13 -3.26 -3.43
C LEU A 149 -11.01 -2.25 -3.71
N MET A 150 -9.99 -2.20 -2.87
CA MET A 150 -8.87 -1.27 -3.04
C MET A 150 -8.00 -1.59 -4.25
N GLU A 151 -7.78 -2.88 -4.56
CA GLU A 151 -7.11 -3.29 -5.79
C GLU A 151 -7.82 -2.69 -7.03
N SER A 152 -9.15 -2.82 -7.09
CA SER A 152 -9.95 -2.28 -8.19
C SER A 152 -9.91 -0.75 -8.26
N CYS A 153 -10.09 -0.06 -7.14
CA CYS A 153 -10.11 1.40 -7.07
C CYS A 153 -8.73 1.99 -7.43
N ALA A 154 -7.65 1.45 -6.89
CA ALA A 154 -6.31 1.97 -7.11
C ALA A 154 -5.82 1.69 -8.54
N SER A 155 -6.14 0.51 -9.09
CA SER A 155 -5.85 0.20 -10.49
C SER A 155 -6.59 1.15 -11.45
N HIS A 156 -7.86 1.43 -11.18
CA HIS A 156 -8.64 2.38 -11.98
C HIS A 156 -8.04 3.79 -11.93
N LEU A 157 -7.68 4.28 -10.75
CA LEU A 157 -7.05 5.60 -10.61
C LEU A 157 -5.70 5.68 -11.34
N TYR A 158 -4.88 4.65 -11.21
CA TYR A 158 -3.58 4.61 -11.90
C TYR A 158 -3.76 4.74 -13.42
N VAL A 159 -4.64 3.94 -14.00
CA VAL A 159 -4.95 4.00 -15.43
C VAL A 159 -5.43 5.40 -15.85
N THR A 160 -6.39 5.95 -15.10
CA THR A 160 -6.97 7.26 -15.40
C THR A 160 -5.94 8.39 -15.32
N GLU A 161 -5.06 8.36 -14.30
CA GLU A 161 -4.01 9.38 -14.16
C GLU A 161 -2.93 9.23 -15.22
N THR A 162 -2.56 8.00 -15.59
CA THR A 162 -1.58 7.76 -16.67
C THR A 162 -2.09 8.25 -18.01
N ILE A 163 -3.34 7.92 -18.38
CA ILE A 163 -3.96 8.37 -19.62
C ILE A 163 -4.03 9.90 -19.67
N SER A 164 -4.44 10.57 -18.59
CA SER A 164 -4.53 12.03 -18.55
C SER A 164 -3.17 12.71 -18.71
N VAL A 165 -2.11 12.14 -18.17
CA VAL A 165 -0.73 12.66 -18.33
C VAL A 165 -0.25 12.50 -19.78
N GLU A 166 -0.52 11.36 -20.41
CA GLU A 166 -0.18 11.13 -21.83
C GLU A 166 -0.94 12.07 -22.76
N GLU A 167 -2.24 12.32 -22.51
CA GLU A 167 -3.03 13.27 -23.27
C GLU A 167 -2.51 14.71 -23.14
N GLU A 168 -2.13 15.14 -21.92
CA GLU A 168 -1.53 16.47 -21.71
C GLU A 168 -0.18 16.61 -22.41
N ASP A 169 0.68 15.58 -22.36
CA ASP A 169 1.98 15.62 -23.05
C ASP A 169 1.81 15.67 -24.58
N LEU A 170 0.89 14.88 -25.12
CA LEU A 170 0.56 14.89 -26.53
C LEU A 170 0.04 16.27 -26.96
N SER A 171 -0.89 16.86 -26.22
CA SER A 171 -1.42 18.20 -26.50
C SER A 171 -0.32 19.25 -26.52
N ARG A 172 0.58 19.26 -25.53
CA ARG A 172 1.73 20.18 -25.51
C ARG A 172 2.67 20.00 -26.69
N ARG A 173 2.91 18.77 -27.11
CA ARG A 173 3.75 18.47 -28.29
C ARG A 173 3.11 18.96 -29.58
N ILE A 174 1.80 18.78 -29.74
CA ILE A 174 1.04 19.29 -30.87
C ILE A 174 1.07 20.82 -30.88
N GLU A 175 0.78 21.48 -29.77
CA GLU A 175 0.85 22.95 -29.64
C GLU A 175 2.23 23.50 -30.00
N ALA A 176 3.30 22.90 -29.48
CA ALA A 176 4.67 23.32 -29.80
C ALA A 176 5.02 23.14 -31.26
N TYR A 177 4.52 22.07 -31.92
CA TYR A 177 4.70 21.83 -33.35
C TYR A 177 3.95 22.87 -34.18
N ILE A 178 2.70 23.16 -33.84
CA ILE A 178 1.89 24.19 -34.51
C ILE A 178 2.56 25.55 -34.43
N MET A 179 2.97 25.95 -33.21
CA MET A 179 3.66 27.24 -33.01
C MET A 179 4.96 27.35 -33.82
N LYS A 180 5.74 26.28 -33.91
CA LYS A 180 6.95 26.22 -34.70
C LYS A 180 6.67 26.37 -36.21
N LYS A 181 5.59 25.78 -36.71
CA LYS A 181 5.16 25.92 -38.14
C LYS A 181 4.68 27.35 -38.43
N ILE A 182 3.84 27.91 -37.57
CA ILE A 182 3.37 29.31 -37.68
C ILE A 182 4.55 30.30 -37.74
N HIS A 183 5.54 30.16 -36.87
CA HIS A 183 6.73 31.01 -36.85
C HIS A 183 7.56 30.93 -38.17
N LYS A 184 7.48 29.79 -38.87
CA LYS A 184 8.16 29.59 -40.16
C LYS A 184 7.33 29.97 -41.36
N GLY A 185 6.07 30.47 -41.15
CA GLY A 185 5.15 30.82 -42.26
C GLY A 185 4.73 29.63 -43.12
N ALA A 186 4.78 28.40 -42.54
CA ALA A 186 4.39 27.19 -43.27
C ALA A 186 2.91 26.87 -43.05
N GLU A 187 2.22 26.40 -44.08
CA GLU A 187 0.87 25.84 -43.94
C GLU A 187 0.89 24.58 -43.05
N ILE A 188 -0.14 24.44 -42.22
CA ILE A 188 -0.34 23.28 -41.35
C ILE A 188 -1.44 22.44 -41.96
N THR A 189 -1.14 21.19 -42.28
CA THR A 189 -2.13 20.21 -42.76
C THR A 189 -2.47 19.21 -41.65
N ILE A 190 -3.62 18.53 -41.74
CA ILE A 190 -4.02 17.48 -40.80
C ILE A 190 -3.02 16.34 -40.81
N GLU A 191 -2.42 16.01 -41.95
CA GLU A 191 -1.38 14.98 -42.10
C GLU A 191 -0.08 15.30 -41.35
N ASP A 192 0.15 16.59 -41.01
CA ASP A 192 1.30 17.03 -40.22
C ASP A 192 1.10 16.76 -38.70
N ILE A 193 -0.12 16.44 -38.26
CA ILE A 193 -0.53 16.30 -36.85
C ILE A 193 -0.86 14.83 -36.51
N CYS A 194 -1.23 14.03 -37.52
CA CYS A 194 -1.46 12.59 -37.39
C CYS A 194 -0.20 11.81 -37.78
#